data_467666251aaa811e2d4335252ddcf63e
#
_entry.id   467666251aaa811e2d4335252ddcf63e
#
_cell.length_a   1.000
_cell.length_b   1.000
_cell.length_c   1.000
_cell.angle_alpha   90.00
_cell.angle_beta   90.00
_cell.angle_gamma   90.00
#
_symmetry.space_group_name_H-M   'P 1'
#
loop_
_entity.id
_entity.type
_entity.pdbx_description
1 polymer ?
#
loop_
_entity_poly.entity_id
_entity_poly.type
_entity_poly.pdbx_seq_one_letter_code
_entity_poly.pdbx_strand_id
1 'polypeptide(L)'
;DGYFEEFLPDPPFTILERRWVSDGGGIWAADSPKFMFDMTEAFEKVGLQSLVENYLGERPAFSVNKCTLRRVEPSAGTAWHQDGAFMGDVKALNVWMSLSRCGDVAPGLDIVPKRIEDILPTGTDDAIFPWSISDKVAEEAAGDTPILRPIFDPGDVILFDDVFLHRTGVDGETMTENRYAIESWFFGPSTFPDDYIPLAF
;
A
#
# COMPACT_ATOMS: atom_id res chain seq x y z
N ASP A 1 -4.04 14.42 11.82
CA ASP A 1 -4.18 15.47 10.80
C ASP A 1 -2.92 16.34 10.62
N GLY A 2 -2.09 16.58 11.67
CA GLY A 2 -0.91 17.46 11.59
C GLY A 2 0.07 17.16 10.44
N TYR A 3 0.25 15.89 10.06
CA TYR A 3 1.10 15.55 8.90
C TYR A 3 0.53 16.08 7.59
N PHE A 4 -0.79 15.97 7.40
CA PHE A 4 -1.45 16.40 6.17
C PHE A 4 -1.52 17.92 6.06
N GLU A 5 -1.73 18.62 7.16
CA GLU A 5 -1.80 20.08 7.19
C GLU A 5 -0.43 20.74 7.00
N GLU A 6 0.61 20.15 7.61
CA GLU A 6 1.97 20.71 7.59
C GLU A 6 2.71 20.40 6.28
N PHE A 7 2.45 19.24 5.67
CA PHE A 7 3.24 18.71 4.56
C PHE A 7 2.50 18.62 3.23
N LEU A 8 1.34 19.27 3.10
CA LEU A 8 0.64 19.50 1.84
C LEU A 8 0.63 21.00 1.48
N PRO A 9 1.78 21.69 1.44
CA PRO A 9 1.83 23.06 0.95
C PRO A 9 1.50 23.03 -0.56
N ASP A 10 0.86 24.10 -1.06
CA ASP A 10 0.75 24.32 -2.50
C ASP A 10 2.15 24.50 -3.10
N PRO A 11 2.73 23.51 -3.74
CA PRO A 11 4.05 23.65 -4.31
C PRO A 11 3.98 24.57 -5.54
N PRO A 12 5.01 25.36 -5.82
CA PRO A 12 5.05 26.24 -6.99
C PRO A 12 5.07 25.45 -8.30
N PHE A 13 5.33 24.17 -8.25
CA PHE A 13 5.19 23.20 -9.35
C PHE A 13 4.79 21.85 -8.76
N THR A 14 4.02 21.08 -9.50
CA THR A 14 3.55 19.77 -9.08
C THR A 14 4.03 18.73 -10.08
N ILE A 15 4.74 17.70 -9.59
CA ILE A 15 4.97 16.48 -10.35
C ILE A 15 3.64 15.71 -10.35
N LEU A 16 3.21 15.22 -11.51
CA LEU A 16 1.89 14.60 -11.67
C LEU A 16 1.64 13.45 -10.68
N GLU A 17 2.65 12.60 -10.46
CA GLU A 17 2.53 11.49 -9.51
C GLU A 17 2.36 11.97 -8.07
N ARG A 18 3.11 13.00 -7.65
CA ARG A 18 2.96 13.61 -6.32
C ARG A 18 1.57 14.21 -6.13
N ARG A 19 1.08 14.89 -7.18
CA ARG A 19 -0.27 15.46 -7.15
C ARG A 19 -1.31 14.37 -6.98
N TRP A 20 -1.19 13.26 -7.71
CA TRP A 20 -2.11 12.15 -7.56
C TRP A 20 -2.12 11.60 -6.13
N VAL A 21 -0.96 11.41 -5.51
CA VAL A 21 -0.86 10.92 -4.13
C VAL A 21 -1.47 11.93 -3.15
N SER A 22 -1.17 13.22 -3.28
CA SER A 22 -1.70 14.24 -2.36
C SER A 22 -3.20 14.47 -2.55
N ASP A 23 -3.69 14.52 -3.79
CA ASP A 23 -5.12 14.63 -4.10
C ASP A 23 -5.90 13.40 -3.61
N GLY A 24 -5.27 12.23 -3.59
CA GLY A 24 -5.78 10.99 -3.00
C GLY A 24 -5.60 10.88 -1.48
N GLY A 25 -5.17 11.94 -0.79
CA GLY A 25 -4.97 11.95 0.67
C GLY A 25 -3.69 11.29 1.15
N GLY A 26 -2.66 11.17 0.28
CA GLY A 26 -1.37 10.57 0.61
C GLY A 26 -0.26 11.58 0.91
N ILE A 27 0.71 11.18 1.72
CA ILE A 27 1.99 11.88 1.92
C ILE A 27 3.10 10.84 1.74
N TRP A 28 4.02 11.08 0.81
CA TRP A 28 5.18 10.23 0.66
C TRP A 28 6.23 10.50 1.75
N ALA A 29 6.93 9.47 2.17
CA ALA A 29 8.06 9.62 3.10
C ALA A 29 9.12 10.58 2.55
N ALA A 30 9.33 10.60 1.23
CA ALA A 30 10.23 11.53 0.54
C ALA A 30 9.85 13.01 0.75
N ASP A 31 8.58 13.32 0.97
CA ASP A 31 8.07 14.70 1.09
C ASP A 31 7.91 15.16 2.55
N SER A 32 8.05 14.24 3.50
CA SER A 32 7.88 14.53 4.92
C SER A 32 9.03 13.94 5.75
N PRO A 33 10.11 14.68 5.97
CA PRO A 33 11.21 14.23 6.82
C PRO A 33 10.76 13.82 8.22
N LYS A 34 9.75 14.50 8.78
CA LYS A 34 9.18 14.14 10.07
C LYS A 34 8.47 12.78 10.02
N PHE A 35 7.62 12.56 9.04
CA PHE A 35 6.96 11.26 8.86
C PHE A 35 7.97 10.13 8.66
N MET A 36 8.96 10.36 7.80
CA MET A 36 10.01 9.39 7.53
C MET A 36 10.79 9.03 8.81
N PHE A 37 11.18 10.04 9.60
CA PHE A 37 11.89 9.82 10.86
C PHE A 37 11.06 9.02 11.86
N ASP A 38 9.83 9.46 12.13
CA ASP A 38 8.95 8.83 13.11
C ASP A 38 8.61 7.38 12.71
N MET A 39 8.41 7.13 11.41
CA MET A 39 8.15 5.80 10.86
C MET A 39 9.37 4.86 11.01
N THR A 40 10.55 5.32 10.61
CA THR A 40 11.78 4.51 10.72
C THR A 40 12.13 4.21 12.16
N GLU A 41 11.99 5.19 13.06
CA GLU A 41 12.18 4.97 14.51
C GLU A 41 11.21 3.92 15.08
N ALA A 42 9.94 3.95 14.64
CA ALA A 42 8.96 2.96 15.05
C ALA A 42 9.33 1.56 14.54
N PHE A 43 9.75 1.44 13.29
CA PHE A 43 10.16 0.18 12.68
C PHE A 43 11.42 -0.42 13.35
N GLU A 44 12.41 0.41 13.67
CA GLU A 44 13.60 -0.01 14.41
C GLU A 44 13.24 -0.55 15.81
N LYS A 45 12.37 0.17 16.53
CA LYS A 45 11.94 -0.23 17.88
C LYS A 45 11.27 -1.61 17.93
N VAL A 46 10.56 -2.00 16.88
CA VAL A 46 9.89 -3.31 16.81
C VAL A 46 10.75 -4.38 16.11
N GLY A 47 11.95 -4.05 15.67
CA GLY A 47 12.87 -4.99 15.01
C GLY A 47 12.41 -5.43 13.61
N LEU A 48 11.66 -4.59 12.91
CA LEU A 48 11.10 -4.90 11.59
C LEU A 48 12.18 -5.25 10.57
N GLN A 49 13.36 -4.62 10.65
CA GLN A 49 14.48 -4.89 9.76
C GLN A 49 14.80 -6.40 9.66
N SER A 50 14.96 -7.07 10.80
CA SER A 50 15.29 -8.51 10.82
C SER A 50 14.21 -9.38 10.19
N LEU A 51 12.95 -9.00 10.33
CA LEU A 51 11.82 -9.72 9.72
C LEU A 51 11.87 -9.58 8.20
N VAL A 52 12.04 -8.36 7.71
CA VAL A 52 12.11 -8.06 6.26
C VAL A 52 13.35 -8.69 5.63
N GLU A 53 14.50 -8.60 6.30
CA GLU A 53 15.75 -9.23 5.85
C GLU A 53 15.62 -10.75 5.72
N ASN A 54 14.96 -11.40 6.68
CA ASN A 54 14.70 -12.84 6.61
C ASN A 54 13.81 -13.22 5.42
N TYR A 55 12.83 -12.39 5.08
CA TYR A 55 11.97 -12.62 3.92
C TYR A 55 12.72 -12.38 2.59
N LEU A 56 13.41 -11.25 2.48
CA LEU A 56 14.12 -10.87 1.27
C LEU A 56 15.37 -11.74 1.03
N GLY A 57 16.01 -12.20 2.10
CA GLY A 57 17.29 -12.93 2.06
C GLY A 57 18.51 -12.03 1.95
N GLU A 58 18.34 -10.72 2.04
CA GLU A 58 19.38 -9.70 2.01
C GLU A 58 18.95 -8.48 2.83
N ARG A 59 19.92 -7.62 3.22
CA ARG A 59 19.63 -6.41 3.98
C ARG A 59 18.63 -5.52 3.22
N PRO A 60 17.50 -5.14 3.81
CA PRO A 60 16.48 -4.39 3.10
C PRO A 60 16.87 -2.95 2.81
N ALA A 61 16.36 -2.43 1.70
CA ALA A 61 16.19 -1.01 1.46
C ALA A 61 14.70 -0.72 1.31
N PHE A 62 14.22 0.37 1.88
CA PHE A 62 12.86 0.79 1.59
C PHE A 62 12.82 1.96 0.62
N SER A 63 11.72 2.09 -0.10
CA SER A 63 11.54 3.16 -1.08
C SER A 63 10.86 4.36 -0.43
N VAL A 64 11.57 5.50 -0.34
CA VAL A 64 11.00 6.73 0.26
C VAL A 64 9.91 7.37 -0.60
N ASN A 65 9.90 7.12 -1.89
CA ASN A 65 8.87 7.61 -2.81
C ASN A 65 7.76 6.58 -3.12
N LYS A 66 7.79 5.42 -2.44
CA LYS A 66 6.71 4.42 -2.47
C LYS A 66 6.13 4.17 -1.06
N CYS A 67 6.79 4.66 -0.01
CA CYS A 67 6.24 4.64 1.34
C CYS A 67 5.31 5.83 1.57
N THR A 68 4.09 5.56 1.99
CA THR A 68 3.01 6.56 2.02
C THR A 68 2.24 6.50 3.33
N LEU A 69 2.07 7.66 3.96
CA LEU A 69 1.02 7.86 4.94
C LEU A 69 -0.26 8.24 4.19
N ARG A 70 -1.31 7.45 4.34
CA ARG A 70 -2.58 7.61 3.60
C ARG A 70 -3.74 7.95 4.51
N ARG A 71 -4.54 8.92 4.07
CA ARG A 71 -5.90 9.15 4.52
C ARG A 71 -6.85 8.76 3.39
N VAL A 72 -7.79 7.89 3.65
CA VAL A 72 -8.78 7.43 2.67
C VAL A 72 -10.17 7.77 3.18
N GLU A 73 -10.94 8.50 2.37
CA GLU A 73 -12.31 8.89 2.70
C GLU A 73 -13.27 7.69 2.63
N PRO A 74 -14.43 7.74 3.34
CA PRO A 74 -15.35 6.61 3.46
C PRO A 74 -15.83 6.01 2.14
N SER A 75 -15.92 6.82 1.08
CA SER A 75 -16.38 6.40 -0.25
C SER A 75 -15.24 6.11 -1.25
N ALA A 76 -13.99 6.29 -0.86
CA ALA A 76 -12.85 6.19 -1.75
C ALA A 76 -12.31 4.74 -1.80
N GLY A 77 -12.93 3.91 -2.64
CA GLY A 77 -12.41 2.58 -2.98
C GLY A 77 -11.35 2.60 -4.06
N THR A 78 -10.64 1.49 -4.23
CA THR A 78 -9.74 1.27 -5.37
C THR A 78 -10.14 0.02 -6.15
N ALA A 79 -9.70 -0.08 -7.40
CA ALA A 79 -9.82 -1.30 -8.18
C ALA A 79 -8.89 -2.40 -7.63
N TRP A 80 -9.21 -3.67 -7.91
CA TRP A 80 -8.30 -4.79 -7.64
C TRP A 80 -6.97 -4.59 -8.35
N HIS A 81 -5.88 -4.92 -7.66
CA HIS A 81 -4.53 -4.82 -8.20
C HIS A 81 -3.55 -5.73 -7.46
N GLN A 82 -2.42 -5.92 -8.11
CA GLN A 82 -1.20 -6.48 -7.56
C GLN A 82 -0.12 -5.42 -7.80
N ASP A 83 0.57 -4.99 -6.76
CA ASP A 83 1.55 -3.89 -6.89
C ASP A 83 2.72 -4.23 -7.82
N GLY A 84 3.07 -5.51 -7.95
CA GLY A 84 4.08 -6.00 -8.88
C GLY A 84 3.80 -5.65 -10.34
N ALA A 85 2.54 -5.39 -10.71
CA ALA A 85 2.20 -4.91 -12.06
C ALA A 85 2.86 -3.58 -12.42
N PHE A 86 3.32 -2.81 -11.43
CA PHE A 86 4.02 -1.52 -11.63
C PHE A 86 5.52 -1.57 -11.34
N MET A 87 6.00 -2.66 -10.71
CA MET A 87 7.35 -2.72 -10.14
C MET A 87 8.32 -3.53 -11.00
N GLY A 88 7.81 -4.32 -11.95
CA GLY A 88 8.61 -5.26 -12.74
C GLY A 88 8.98 -6.53 -11.96
N ASP A 89 10.08 -7.15 -12.34
CA ASP A 89 10.57 -8.39 -11.70
C ASP A 89 11.36 -8.04 -10.44
N VAL A 90 10.67 -7.96 -9.34
CA VAL A 90 11.22 -7.59 -8.02
C VAL A 90 10.93 -8.67 -6.98
N LYS A 91 11.71 -8.67 -5.92
CA LYS A 91 11.35 -9.32 -4.66
C LYS A 91 11.08 -8.24 -3.63
N ALA A 92 9.82 -8.08 -3.29
CA ALA A 92 9.38 -6.97 -2.45
C ALA A 92 8.48 -7.45 -1.30
N LEU A 93 8.45 -6.66 -0.24
CA LEU A 93 7.54 -6.86 0.89
C LEU A 93 6.90 -5.52 1.26
N ASN A 94 5.58 -5.50 1.25
CA ASN A 94 4.81 -4.40 1.82
C ASN A 94 4.57 -4.66 3.31
N VAL A 95 4.79 -3.63 4.10
CA VAL A 95 4.35 -3.55 5.49
C VAL A 95 3.24 -2.52 5.53
N TRP A 96 2.00 -3.00 5.49
CA TRP A 96 0.83 -2.15 5.62
C TRP A 96 0.36 -2.14 7.08
N MET A 97 0.30 -0.97 7.69
CA MET A 97 -0.06 -0.79 9.10
C MET A 97 -1.26 0.14 9.23
N SER A 98 -2.27 -0.30 9.95
CA SER A 98 -3.42 0.54 10.27
C SER A 98 -3.12 1.49 11.41
N LEU A 99 -3.51 2.76 11.25
CA LEU A 99 -3.43 3.80 12.30
C LEU A 99 -4.81 4.17 12.83
N SER A 100 -5.87 3.62 12.25
CA SER A 100 -7.26 3.78 12.68
C SER A 100 -8.01 2.48 12.52
N ARG A 101 -9.14 2.32 13.21
CA ARG A 101 -10.03 1.18 12.95
C ARG A 101 -10.55 1.26 11.51
N CYS A 102 -10.50 0.14 10.78
CA CYS A 102 -10.98 0.04 9.42
C CYS A 102 -11.44 -1.38 9.06
N GLY A 103 -12.15 -1.50 7.92
CA GLY A 103 -12.74 -2.75 7.47
C GLY A 103 -14.24 -2.86 7.77
N ASP A 104 -14.73 -2.10 8.74
CA ASP A 104 -16.14 -1.98 9.12
C ASP A 104 -16.65 -0.53 9.11
N VAL A 105 -16.03 0.37 9.89
CA VAL A 105 -16.45 1.79 10.01
C VAL A 105 -15.74 2.72 9.03
N ALA A 106 -14.61 2.29 8.50
CA ALA A 106 -13.78 2.99 7.51
C ALA A 106 -13.33 2.02 6.42
N PRO A 107 -12.92 2.51 5.22
CA PRO A 107 -12.44 1.66 4.13
C PRO A 107 -11.36 0.68 4.58
N GLY A 108 -11.56 -0.62 4.29
CA GLY A 108 -10.62 -1.68 4.63
C GLY A 108 -9.75 -2.12 3.45
N LEU A 109 -9.14 -3.28 3.60
CA LEU A 109 -8.56 -4.03 2.48
C LEU A 109 -9.48 -5.22 2.16
N ASP A 110 -9.99 -5.28 0.92
CA ASP A 110 -10.48 -6.54 0.39
C ASP A 110 -9.28 -7.32 -0.10
N ILE A 111 -9.18 -8.57 0.32
CA ILE A 111 -8.05 -9.44 0.01
C ILE A 111 -8.51 -10.80 -0.48
N VAL A 112 -7.73 -11.41 -1.36
CA VAL A 112 -7.83 -12.82 -1.71
C VAL A 112 -6.79 -13.58 -0.89
N PRO A 113 -7.17 -14.27 0.20
CA PRO A 113 -6.22 -14.91 1.11
C PRO A 113 -5.72 -16.24 0.56
N LYS A 114 -5.16 -16.19 -0.64
CA LYS A 114 -4.63 -17.33 -1.40
C LYS A 114 -3.34 -16.92 -2.08
N ARG A 115 -2.38 -17.82 -2.13
CA ARG A 115 -1.16 -17.58 -2.91
C ARG A 115 -1.49 -17.53 -4.40
N ILE A 116 -1.09 -16.43 -5.03
CA ILE A 116 -1.09 -16.21 -6.47
C ILE A 116 0.38 -16.04 -6.85
N GLU A 117 0.85 -16.82 -7.84
CA GLU A 117 2.28 -16.86 -8.14
C GLU A 117 2.67 -15.83 -9.21
N ASP A 118 1.73 -15.43 -10.06
CA ASP A 118 1.97 -14.56 -11.21
C ASP A 118 1.12 -13.29 -11.15
N ILE A 119 1.55 -12.26 -11.87
CA ILE A 119 0.74 -11.06 -12.11
C ILE A 119 -0.42 -11.45 -13.04
N LEU A 120 -1.63 -11.20 -12.56
CA LEU A 120 -2.86 -11.45 -13.29
C LEU A 120 -3.04 -10.45 -14.46
N PRO A 121 -3.84 -10.78 -15.48
CA PRO A 121 -4.13 -9.87 -16.58
C PRO A 121 -4.71 -8.55 -16.09
N THR A 122 -4.11 -7.44 -16.49
CA THR A 122 -4.55 -6.09 -16.19
C THR A 122 -5.24 -5.45 -17.40
N GLY A 123 -6.14 -4.49 -17.18
CA GLY A 123 -6.81 -3.74 -18.23
C GLY A 123 -7.74 -4.58 -19.12
N THR A 124 -8.14 -5.76 -18.67
CA THR A 124 -9.01 -6.71 -19.40
C THR A 124 -10.36 -6.90 -18.70
N ASP A 125 -11.34 -7.46 -19.41
CA ASP A 125 -12.66 -7.84 -18.83
C ASP A 125 -13.34 -6.70 -18.04
N ASP A 126 -13.46 -5.52 -18.63
CA ASP A 126 -14.07 -4.31 -18.04
C ASP A 126 -13.32 -3.75 -16.80
N ALA A 127 -12.02 -4.00 -16.70
CA ALA A 127 -11.18 -3.35 -15.68
C ALA A 127 -11.27 -1.82 -15.78
N ILE A 128 -11.35 -1.15 -14.61
CA ILE A 128 -11.58 0.31 -14.53
C ILE A 128 -10.39 1.09 -15.12
N PHE A 129 -9.17 0.56 -14.93
CA PHE A 129 -7.93 1.20 -15.39
C PHE A 129 -7.05 0.20 -16.14
N PRO A 130 -6.15 0.66 -17.03
CA PRO A 130 -5.24 -0.23 -17.75
C PRO A 130 -4.34 -1.10 -16.87
N TRP A 131 -4.09 -0.66 -15.63
CA TRP A 131 -3.26 -1.35 -14.65
C TRP A 131 -4.08 -2.17 -13.64
N SER A 132 -5.38 -2.03 -13.61
CA SER A 132 -6.23 -2.73 -12.64
C SER A 132 -6.69 -4.09 -13.15
N ILE A 133 -7.09 -4.92 -12.21
CA ILE A 133 -7.67 -6.23 -12.42
C ILE A 133 -9.19 -6.08 -12.28
N SER A 134 -9.95 -6.67 -13.20
CA SER A 134 -11.42 -6.63 -13.11
C SER A 134 -11.94 -7.48 -11.96
N ASP A 135 -13.16 -7.19 -11.49
CA ASP A 135 -13.82 -8.02 -10.46
C ASP A 135 -13.93 -9.48 -10.93
N LYS A 136 -14.25 -9.70 -12.20
CA LYS A 136 -14.35 -11.05 -12.80
C LYS A 136 -13.02 -11.81 -12.69
N VAL A 137 -11.91 -11.21 -13.09
CA VAL A 137 -10.58 -11.84 -13.01
C VAL A 137 -10.18 -12.10 -11.56
N ALA A 138 -10.49 -11.18 -10.65
CA ALA A 138 -10.23 -11.35 -9.21
C ALA A 138 -11.05 -12.51 -8.61
N GLU A 139 -12.33 -12.64 -8.97
CA GLU A 139 -13.20 -13.73 -8.55
C GLU A 139 -12.75 -15.07 -9.12
N GLU A 140 -12.37 -15.12 -10.39
CA GLU A 140 -11.81 -16.32 -11.02
C GLU A 140 -10.50 -16.76 -10.35
N ALA A 141 -9.62 -15.81 -10.02
CA ALA A 141 -8.37 -16.10 -9.29
C ALA A 141 -8.63 -16.58 -7.86
N ALA A 142 -9.63 -16.02 -7.19
CA ALA A 142 -10.06 -16.48 -5.86
C ALA A 142 -10.62 -17.92 -5.92
N GLY A 143 -11.42 -18.23 -6.94
CA GLY A 143 -12.10 -19.53 -7.07
C GLY A 143 -13.00 -19.78 -5.85
N ASP A 144 -12.81 -20.92 -5.17
CA ASP A 144 -13.56 -21.28 -3.96
C ASP A 144 -13.07 -20.56 -2.69
N THR A 145 -11.98 -19.79 -2.78
CA THR A 145 -11.46 -19.04 -1.63
C THR A 145 -12.28 -17.76 -1.42
N PRO A 146 -12.86 -17.53 -0.25
CA PRO A 146 -13.65 -16.34 -0.02
C PRO A 146 -12.78 -15.07 -0.03
N ILE A 147 -13.29 -14.04 -0.69
CA ILE A 147 -12.72 -12.68 -0.56
C ILE A 147 -13.05 -12.18 0.84
N LEU A 148 -12.04 -11.71 1.56
CA LEU A 148 -12.17 -11.26 2.94
C LEU A 148 -11.94 -9.75 3.03
N ARG A 149 -12.63 -9.11 3.98
CA ARG A 149 -12.33 -7.78 4.49
C ARG A 149 -12.03 -7.88 5.97
N PRO A 150 -10.75 -8.05 6.34
CA PRO A 150 -10.37 -8.06 7.75
C PRO A 150 -10.68 -6.72 8.42
N ILE A 151 -11.05 -6.77 9.69
CA ILE A 151 -11.10 -5.58 10.54
C ILE A 151 -9.71 -5.39 11.14
N PHE A 152 -9.18 -4.19 11.01
CA PHE A 152 -7.90 -3.78 11.60
C PHE A 152 -8.15 -2.71 12.67
N ASP A 153 -7.55 -2.89 13.82
CA ASP A 153 -7.44 -1.85 14.86
C ASP A 153 -6.10 -1.09 14.71
N PRO A 154 -5.95 0.11 15.32
CA PRO A 154 -4.69 0.84 15.28
C PRO A 154 -3.49 0.02 15.77
N GLY A 155 -2.47 -0.11 14.94
CA GLY A 155 -1.27 -0.91 15.19
C GLY A 155 -1.30 -2.31 14.60
N ASP A 156 -2.44 -2.77 14.07
CA ASP A 156 -2.48 -4.01 13.31
C ASP A 156 -1.72 -3.87 11.99
N VAL A 157 -1.01 -4.93 11.63
CA VAL A 157 -0.13 -4.97 10.46
C VAL A 157 -0.47 -6.18 9.60
N ILE A 158 -0.51 -5.97 8.30
CA ILE A 158 -0.48 -7.04 7.31
C ILE A 158 0.79 -6.94 6.47
N LEU A 159 1.42 -8.07 6.22
CA LEU A 159 2.61 -8.21 5.39
C LEU A 159 2.23 -8.96 4.13
N PHE A 160 2.57 -8.43 2.98
CA PHE A 160 2.30 -9.07 1.71
C PHE A 160 3.34 -8.70 0.65
N ASP A 161 3.49 -9.56 -0.33
CA ASP A 161 4.40 -9.35 -1.46
C ASP A 161 3.73 -8.59 -2.62
N ASP A 162 4.49 -8.39 -3.66
CA ASP A 162 4.09 -7.65 -4.86
C ASP A 162 3.00 -8.35 -5.69
N VAL A 163 2.83 -9.67 -5.56
CA VAL A 163 1.79 -10.45 -6.26
C VAL A 163 0.50 -10.63 -5.45
N PHE A 164 0.41 -10.06 -4.25
CA PHE A 164 -0.78 -10.16 -3.41
C PHE A 164 -1.97 -9.40 -3.99
N LEU A 165 -3.07 -10.12 -4.27
CA LEU A 165 -4.28 -9.54 -4.87
C LEU A 165 -5.14 -8.85 -3.81
N HIS A 166 -5.28 -7.54 -3.92
CA HIS A 166 -6.02 -6.73 -2.97
C HIS A 166 -6.63 -5.47 -3.59
N ARG A 167 -7.50 -4.81 -2.84
CA ARG A 167 -7.99 -3.46 -3.13
C ARG A 167 -8.38 -2.72 -1.85
N THR A 168 -8.56 -1.41 -1.92
CA THR A 168 -9.32 -0.68 -0.89
C THR A 168 -10.80 -0.97 -1.09
N GLY A 169 -11.37 -1.72 -0.14
CA GLY A 169 -12.78 -2.06 -0.13
C GLY A 169 -13.60 -1.04 0.66
N VAL A 170 -14.75 -0.69 0.11
CA VAL A 170 -15.71 0.24 0.72
C VAL A 170 -17.09 -0.42 0.89
N ASP A 171 -17.84 0.04 1.87
CA ASP A 171 -19.24 -0.21 2.04
C ASP A 171 -19.93 1.13 2.33
N GLY A 172 -20.65 1.65 1.34
CA GLY A 172 -21.24 2.99 1.41
C GLY A 172 -22.36 3.15 2.45
N GLU A 173 -22.86 2.05 3.03
CA GLU A 173 -23.90 2.10 4.05
C GLU A 173 -23.34 2.17 5.47
N THR A 174 -22.20 1.53 5.72
CA THR A 174 -21.64 1.37 7.07
C THR A 174 -20.43 2.24 7.33
N MET A 175 -19.66 2.58 6.30
CA MET A 175 -18.42 3.32 6.43
C MET A 175 -18.66 4.83 6.46
N THR A 176 -18.34 5.45 7.58
CA THR A 176 -18.53 6.89 7.83
C THR A 176 -17.26 7.60 8.27
N GLU A 177 -16.18 6.86 8.51
CA GLU A 177 -14.92 7.38 9.03
C GLU A 177 -13.80 7.30 7.99
N ASN A 178 -12.81 8.18 8.13
CA ASN A 178 -11.60 8.09 7.33
C ASN A 178 -10.70 6.97 7.83
N ARG A 179 -10.08 6.22 6.89
CA ARG A 179 -8.97 5.33 7.21
C ARG A 179 -7.65 6.10 7.20
N TYR A 180 -6.82 5.83 8.19
CA TYR A 180 -5.41 6.24 8.22
C TYR A 180 -4.55 4.99 8.27
N ALA A 181 -3.57 4.90 7.37
CA ALA A 181 -2.66 3.77 7.27
C ALA A 181 -1.29 4.19 6.76
N ILE A 182 -0.27 3.43 7.10
CA ILE A 182 1.05 3.52 6.48
C ILE A 182 1.21 2.33 5.54
N GLU A 183 1.71 2.61 4.35
CA GLU A 183 2.11 1.65 3.34
C GLU A 183 3.61 1.80 3.12
N SER A 184 4.38 0.74 3.35
CA SER A 184 5.84 0.78 3.30
C SER A 184 6.40 -0.37 2.49
N TRP A 185 7.04 -0.05 1.36
CA TRP A 185 7.63 -1.03 0.47
C TRP A 185 9.13 -1.19 0.70
N PHE A 186 9.50 -2.44 0.96
CA PHE A 186 10.88 -2.89 1.12
C PHE A 186 11.27 -3.78 -0.05
N PHE A 187 12.51 -3.62 -0.50
CA PHE A 187 13.10 -4.35 -1.60
C PHE A 187 14.49 -4.88 -1.21
N GLY A 188 14.88 -5.99 -1.82
CA GLY A 188 16.27 -6.38 -1.83
C GLY A 188 17.08 -5.43 -2.72
N PRO A 189 18.27 -4.97 -2.29
CA PRO A 189 19.13 -4.13 -3.13
C PRO A 189 19.46 -4.75 -4.50
N SER A 190 19.49 -6.08 -4.59
CA SER A 190 19.77 -6.79 -5.85
C SER A 190 18.67 -6.66 -6.91
N THR A 191 17.44 -6.35 -6.49
CA THR A 191 16.25 -6.20 -7.35
C THR A 191 15.52 -4.89 -7.11
N PHE A 192 16.21 -3.86 -6.60
CA PHE A 192 15.60 -2.57 -6.30
C PHE A 192 15.18 -1.87 -7.60
N PRO A 193 13.91 -1.37 -7.71
CA PRO A 193 13.44 -0.71 -8.92
C PRO A 193 14.20 0.59 -9.23
N ASP A 194 14.58 0.78 -10.50
CA ASP A 194 15.41 1.92 -10.95
C ASP A 194 14.73 3.30 -10.73
N ASP A 195 13.40 3.34 -10.79
CA ASP A 195 12.61 4.57 -10.63
C ASP A 195 12.32 4.93 -9.16
N TYR A 196 12.77 4.10 -8.22
CA TYR A 196 12.53 4.33 -6.80
C TYR A 196 13.78 4.85 -6.09
N ILE A 197 13.56 5.57 -5.00
CA ILE A 197 14.64 6.17 -4.21
C ILE A 197 14.90 5.29 -2.98
N PRO A 198 16.06 4.59 -2.93
CA PRO A 198 16.35 3.71 -1.82
C PRO A 198 16.80 4.47 -0.58
N LEU A 199 16.36 3.99 0.58
CA LEU A 199 16.97 4.29 1.87
C LEU A 199 17.36 2.97 2.52
N ALA A 200 18.62 2.87 2.93
CA ALA A 200 19.11 1.69 3.65
C ALA A 200 18.37 1.58 5.00
N PHE A 201 17.96 0.38 5.34
CA PHE A 201 17.19 0.09 6.54
C PHE A 201 17.80 -1.03 7.36
#